data_1e1860c902a42c0f59d5c634ce7a0d0e
#
_entry.id   1e1860c902a42c0f59d5c634ce7a0d0e
#
_cell.length_a   1.000
_cell.length_b   1.000
_cell.length_c   1.000
_cell.angle_alpha   90.00
_cell.angle_beta   90.00
_cell.angle_gamma   90.00
#
_symmetry.space_group_name_H-M   'P 1'
#
loop_
_entity.id
_entity.type
_entity.pdbx_description
1 polymer ?
#
loop_
_entity_poly.entity_id
_entity_poly.type
_entity_poly.pdbx_seq_one_letter_code
_entity_poly.pdbx_strand_id
1 'polypeptide(L)'
;MALRNGLGSVVTYSDGSTDTGSWGSEVPTPGRRVVSVRQNLPLLIDNGRVASDLGCLSCWGATLGGVVDPARSALGITADGRLIWTGGEHLMVTALADALLGARVVRAVQLDINPYWVAGYLYGHRGGKGPLAPVAVVAGQSGIAGQYLAPWSRDFFTVVAR
;
A
#
# COMPACT_ATOMS: atom_id res chain seq x y z
N MET A 1 12.78 3.03 14.17
CA MET A 1 11.53 3.29 14.92
C MET A 1 10.99 1.95 15.42
N ALA A 2 10.52 1.87 16.68
CA ALA A 2 9.95 0.61 17.19
C ALA A 2 8.54 0.40 16.59
N LEU A 3 8.24 -0.86 16.23
CA LEU A 3 6.90 -1.25 15.77
C LEU A 3 5.92 -1.18 16.95
N ARG A 4 4.67 -0.85 16.65
CA ARG A 4 3.61 -0.64 17.64
C ARG A 4 2.49 -1.66 17.42
N ASN A 5 2.07 -2.34 18.50
CA ASN A 5 0.95 -3.26 18.45
C ASN A 5 -0.35 -2.56 18.07
N GLY A 6 -1.20 -3.26 17.33
CA GLY A 6 -2.50 -2.77 16.88
C GLY A 6 -2.46 -1.92 15.60
N LEU A 7 -1.28 -1.50 15.13
CA LEU A 7 -1.20 -0.76 13.87
C LEU A 7 -1.13 -1.70 12.67
N GLY A 8 -1.76 -1.26 11.57
CA GLY A 8 -1.76 -1.95 10.30
C GLY A 8 -0.35 -2.05 9.73
N SER A 9 0.03 -3.25 9.37
CA SER A 9 1.38 -3.57 8.94
C SER A 9 1.37 -4.44 7.69
N VAL A 10 2.23 -4.12 6.75
CA VAL A 10 2.59 -4.98 5.62
C VAL A 10 3.90 -5.68 5.98
N VAL A 11 3.89 -6.99 5.97
CA VAL A 11 5.02 -7.83 6.39
C VAL A 11 5.47 -8.70 5.25
N THR A 12 6.74 -8.61 4.88
CA THR A 12 7.36 -9.50 3.89
C THR A 12 8.23 -10.54 4.59
N TYR A 13 8.10 -11.79 4.19
CA TYR A 13 8.81 -12.93 4.76
C TYR A 13 9.95 -13.40 3.85
N SER A 14 10.86 -14.20 4.42
CA SER A 14 12.05 -14.68 3.71
C SER A 14 11.76 -15.63 2.53
N ASP A 15 10.56 -16.19 2.45
CA ASP A 15 10.07 -16.96 1.31
C ASP A 15 9.52 -16.09 0.18
N GLY A 16 9.57 -14.76 0.36
CA GLY A 16 9.08 -13.76 -0.59
C GLY A 16 7.57 -13.56 -0.57
N SER A 17 6.85 -14.23 0.33
CA SER A 17 5.42 -13.95 0.53
C SER A 17 5.23 -12.66 1.34
N THR A 18 4.08 -12.05 1.19
CA THR A 18 3.70 -10.83 1.90
C THR A 18 2.33 -11.02 2.53
N ASP A 19 2.15 -10.50 3.73
CA ASP A 19 0.88 -10.47 4.43
C ASP A 19 0.59 -9.07 4.95
N THR A 20 -0.68 -8.79 5.26
CA THR A 20 -1.17 -7.53 5.78
C THR A 20 -2.07 -7.81 6.98
N GLY A 21 -1.83 -7.12 8.09
CA GLY A 21 -2.61 -7.33 9.30
C GLY A 21 -2.24 -6.38 10.43
N SER A 22 -2.94 -6.50 11.54
CA SER A 22 -2.65 -5.78 12.77
C SER A 22 -1.40 -6.36 13.43
N TRP A 23 -0.40 -5.51 13.69
CA TRP A 23 0.86 -5.96 14.29
C TRP A 23 0.65 -6.50 15.70
N GLY A 24 1.26 -7.63 15.97
CA GLY A 24 1.24 -8.29 17.28
C GLY A 24 0.04 -9.22 17.53
N SER A 25 -1.02 -9.13 16.69
CA SER A 25 -2.19 -9.99 16.79
C SER A 25 -2.41 -10.87 15.56
N GLU A 26 -2.24 -10.30 14.36
CA GLU A 26 -2.44 -11.01 13.09
C GLU A 26 -1.13 -11.23 12.35
N VAL A 27 -0.22 -10.27 12.45
CA VAL A 27 1.13 -10.36 11.86
C VAL A 27 2.18 -10.00 12.90
N PRO A 28 3.40 -10.57 12.83
CA PRO A 28 3.83 -11.58 11.85
C PRO A 28 3.24 -12.96 12.15
N THR A 29 3.11 -13.78 11.11
CA THR A 29 2.73 -15.19 11.27
C THR A 29 3.80 -15.93 12.08
N PRO A 30 3.42 -16.64 13.17
CA PRO A 30 4.36 -17.38 14.00
C PRO A 30 5.22 -18.36 13.20
N GLY A 31 6.51 -18.45 13.55
CA GLY A 31 7.45 -19.36 12.90
C GLY A 31 7.97 -18.89 11.53
N ARG A 32 7.48 -17.80 10.98
CA ARG A 32 7.97 -17.24 9.70
C ARG A 32 8.99 -16.14 9.93
N ARG A 33 10.09 -16.20 9.18
CA ARG A 33 11.15 -15.19 9.27
C ARG A 33 10.76 -13.92 8.53
N VAL A 34 10.61 -12.83 9.28
CA VAL A 34 10.33 -11.50 8.75
C VAL A 34 11.58 -10.89 8.10
N VAL A 35 11.43 -10.32 6.91
CA VAL A 35 12.47 -9.58 6.18
C VAL A 35 12.23 -8.08 6.26
N SER A 36 10.99 -7.64 6.08
CA SER A 36 10.65 -6.22 6.18
C SER A 36 9.26 -6.02 6.75
N VAL A 37 9.06 -4.87 7.38
CA VAL A 37 7.75 -4.41 7.87
C VAL A 37 7.57 -2.95 7.49
N ARG A 38 6.46 -2.66 6.85
CA ARG A 38 5.96 -1.30 6.69
C ARG A 38 4.72 -1.14 7.57
N GLN A 39 4.78 -0.23 8.52
CA GLN A 39 3.69 0.05 9.46
C GLN A 39 3.16 1.47 9.26
N ASN A 40 1.85 1.63 9.37
CA ASN A 40 1.20 2.94 9.33
C ASN A 40 0.06 3.00 10.36
N LEU A 41 -1.05 3.62 10.01
CA LEU A 41 -2.28 3.74 10.82
C LEU A 41 -2.90 2.35 11.12
N PRO A 42 -3.95 2.26 11.96
CA PRO A 42 -4.74 1.03 12.08
C PRO A 42 -5.19 0.49 10.72
N LEU A 43 -5.67 -0.74 10.67
CA LEU A 43 -6.18 -1.32 9.43
C LEU A 43 -7.33 -0.47 8.87
N LEU A 44 -7.26 -0.14 7.59
CA LEU A 44 -8.34 0.50 6.84
C LEU A 44 -9.49 -0.47 6.58
N ILE A 45 -9.13 -1.73 6.31
CA ILE A 45 -10.07 -2.85 6.21
C ILE A 45 -9.54 -3.96 7.10
N ASP A 46 -10.43 -4.53 7.90
CA ASP A 46 -10.20 -5.70 8.74
C ASP A 46 -11.34 -6.71 8.57
N ASN A 47 -10.99 -7.97 8.26
CA ASN A 47 -11.96 -9.05 8.01
C ASN A 47 -13.08 -8.65 7.02
N GLY A 48 -12.73 -7.91 5.97
CA GLY A 48 -13.67 -7.43 4.95
C GLY A 48 -14.60 -6.31 5.41
N ARG A 49 -14.31 -5.68 6.55
CA ARG A 49 -15.07 -4.54 7.09
C ARG A 49 -14.19 -3.31 7.15
N VAL A 50 -14.74 -2.18 6.75
CA VAL A 50 -14.05 -0.89 6.87
C VAL A 50 -13.92 -0.46 8.33
N ALA A 51 -12.89 0.32 8.63
CA ALA A 51 -12.73 0.98 9.92
C ALA A 51 -13.94 1.86 10.24
N SER A 52 -14.39 1.86 11.48
CA SER A 52 -15.61 2.57 11.91
C SER A 52 -15.46 4.09 11.93
N ASP A 53 -14.23 4.59 11.89
CA ASP A 53 -13.89 6.00 12.07
C ASP A 53 -13.50 6.70 10.74
N LEU A 54 -13.91 6.17 9.58
CA LEU A 54 -13.60 6.78 8.27
C LEU A 54 -14.07 8.25 8.14
N GLY A 55 -15.05 8.66 8.94
CA GLY A 55 -15.48 10.06 9.02
C GLY A 55 -14.48 10.97 9.75
N CYS A 56 -13.57 10.42 10.53
CA CYS A 56 -12.53 11.18 11.22
C CYS A 56 -11.33 11.44 10.28
N LEU A 57 -11.39 12.52 9.49
CA LEU A 57 -10.34 12.82 8.51
C LEU A 57 -8.95 12.94 9.11
N SER A 58 -8.83 13.51 10.32
CA SER A 58 -7.56 13.64 11.03
C SER A 58 -7.01 12.29 11.53
N CYS A 59 -7.88 11.30 11.77
CA CYS A 59 -7.47 9.94 12.16
C CYS A 59 -6.79 9.20 10.99
N TRP A 60 -7.12 9.56 9.76
CA TRP A 60 -6.61 8.95 8.52
C TRP A 60 -5.51 9.80 7.86
N GLY A 61 -4.78 10.50 8.68
CA GLY A 61 -3.62 11.30 8.31
C GLY A 61 -3.93 12.79 8.18
N ALA A 62 -2.97 13.61 8.62
CA ALA A 62 -3.03 15.04 8.42
C ALA A 62 -3.00 15.34 6.92
N THR A 63 -3.95 16.11 6.45
CA THR A 63 -3.98 16.56 5.06
C THR A 63 -2.95 17.67 4.85
N LEU A 64 -2.15 17.56 3.81
CA LEU A 64 -1.27 18.64 3.40
C LEU A 64 -2.13 19.84 2.96
N GLY A 65 -1.96 20.97 3.65
CA GLY A 65 -2.73 22.19 3.36
C GLY A 65 -4.23 22.13 3.69
N GLY A 66 -4.68 21.18 4.51
CA GLY A 66 -6.09 21.05 4.90
C GLY A 66 -7.00 20.43 3.82
N VAL A 67 -6.43 19.80 2.81
CA VAL A 67 -7.20 19.16 1.73
C VAL A 67 -7.86 17.88 2.25
N VAL A 68 -9.17 17.73 2.01
CA VAL A 68 -9.95 16.57 2.47
C VAL A 68 -9.77 15.32 1.57
N ASP A 69 -9.39 15.53 0.32
CA ASP A 69 -9.18 14.53 -0.72
C ASP A 69 -7.74 14.56 -1.25
N PRO A 70 -6.71 14.37 -0.41
CA PRO A 70 -5.33 14.28 -0.89
C PRO A 70 -5.14 13.07 -1.80
N ALA A 71 -3.98 12.95 -2.44
CA ALA A 71 -3.57 11.67 -2.99
C ALA A 71 -3.54 10.62 -1.87
N ARG A 72 -3.98 9.40 -2.17
CA ARG A 72 -3.96 8.27 -1.20
C ARG A 72 -3.53 7.00 -1.89
N SER A 73 -2.89 6.14 -1.12
CA SER A 73 -2.60 4.77 -1.54
C SER A 73 -2.85 3.79 -0.40
N ALA A 74 -3.06 2.53 -0.77
CA ALA A 74 -3.19 1.43 0.17
C ALA A 74 -2.66 0.13 -0.44
N LEU A 75 -2.25 -0.79 0.43
CA LEU A 75 -1.98 -2.16 0.09
C LEU A 75 -2.89 -3.07 0.92
N GLY A 76 -3.54 -3.99 0.24
CA GLY A 76 -4.41 -4.97 0.87
C GLY A 76 -4.16 -6.38 0.37
N ILE A 77 -4.78 -7.34 1.06
CA ILE A 77 -4.73 -8.76 0.70
C ILE A 77 -6.16 -9.30 0.61
N THR A 78 -6.41 -10.12 -0.40
CA THR A 78 -7.66 -10.87 -0.56
C THR A 78 -7.62 -12.16 0.26
N ALA A 79 -8.78 -12.81 0.45
CA ALA A 79 -8.86 -14.07 1.18
C ALA A 79 -8.06 -15.21 0.52
N ASP A 80 -7.86 -15.16 -0.79
CA ASP A 80 -7.03 -16.09 -1.55
C ASP A 80 -5.55 -15.68 -1.67
N GLY A 81 -5.13 -14.65 -0.90
CA GLY A 81 -3.73 -14.25 -0.77
C GLY A 81 -3.19 -13.33 -1.87
N ARG A 82 -4.04 -12.80 -2.75
CA ARG A 82 -3.59 -11.81 -3.74
C ARG A 82 -3.34 -10.46 -3.10
N LEU A 83 -2.21 -9.84 -3.46
CA LEU A 83 -1.91 -8.47 -3.09
C LEU A 83 -2.61 -7.50 -4.05
N ILE A 84 -3.28 -6.51 -3.50
CA ILE A 84 -3.96 -5.44 -4.23
C ILE A 84 -3.36 -4.12 -3.76
N TRP A 85 -2.62 -3.45 -4.63
CA TRP A 85 -2.26 -2.07 -4.42
C TRP A 85 -3.27 -1.16 -5.14
N THR A 86 -3.67 -0.09 -4.49
CA THR A 86 -4.52 0.93 -5.08
C THR A 86 -4.02 2.31 -4.68
N GLY A 87 -4.21 3.29 -5.54
CA GLY A 87 -3.86 4.67 -5.27
C GLY A 87 -4.49 5.60 -6.29
N GLY A 88 -4.62 6.86 -5.92
CA GLY A 88 -5.18 7.89 -6.78
C GLY A 88 -4.93 9.28 -6.22
N GLU A 89 -5.00 10.25 -7.11
CA GLU A 89 -5.07 11.67 -6.79
C GLU A 89 -6.51 12.03 -6.37
N HIS A 90 -6.65 13.04 -5.52
CA HIS A 90 -7.97 13.52 -5.07
C HIS A 90 -8.88 12.41 -4.58
N LEU A 91 -8.43 11.64 -3.59
CA LEU A 91 -9.08 10.41 -3.17
C LEU A 91 -9.54 10.49 -1.70
N MET A 92 -10.84 10.49 -1.47
CA MET A 92 -11.40 10.33 -0.13
C MET A 92 -11.03 8.97 0.45
N VAL A 93 -10.81 8.89 1.77
CA VAL A 93 -10.49 7.62 2.44
C VAL A 93 -11.63 6.59 2.29
N THR A 94 -12.87 7.03 2.25
CA THR A 94 -14.04 6.18 1.99
C THR A 94 -13.99 5.57 0.59
N ALA A 95 -13.70 6.37 -0.44
CA ALA A 95 -13.58 5.89 -1.81
C ALA A 95 -12.40 4.90 -1.97
N LEU A 96 -11.29 5.14 -1.25
CA LEU A 96 -10.17 4.20 -1.20
C LEU A 96 -10.60 2.84 -0.60
N ALA A 97 -11.36 2.88 0.51
CA ALA A 97 -11.88 1.67 1.16
C ALA A 97 -12.88 0.93 0.24
N ASP A 98 -13.79 1.64 -0.41
CA ASP A 98 -14.78 1.07 -1.33
C ASP A 98 -14.11 0.39 -2.54
N ALA A 99 -13.08 1.01 -3.10
CA ALA A 99 -12.29 0.41 -4.19
C ALA A 99 -11.63 -0.91 -3.77
N LEU A 100 -11.06 -0.97 -2.55
CA LEU A 100 -10.46 -2.17 -2.00
C LEU A 100 -11.49 -3.27 -1.73
N LEU A 101 -12.67 -2.92 -1.16
CA LEU A 101 -13.77 -3.87 -0.97
C LEU A 101 -14.28 -4.40 -2.31
N GLY A 102 -14.42 -3.54 -3.32
CA GLY A 102 -14.76 -3.94 -4.69
C GLY A 102 -13.77 -4.94 -5.29
N ALA A 103 -12.50 -4.84 -4.91
CA ALA A 103 -11.44 -5.80 -5.26
C ALA A 103 -11.38 -7.03 -4.33
N ARG A 104 -12.35 -7.21 -3.45
CA ARG A 104 -12.47 -8.34 -2.49
C ARG A 104 -11.31 -8.41 -1.48
N VAL A 105 -10.74 -7.28 -1.14
CA VAL A 105 -9.72 -7.19 -0.09
C VAL A 105 -10.37 -7.46 1.26
N VAL A 106 -9.71 -8.28 2.07
CA VAL A 106 -10.17 -8.62 3.43
C VAL A 106 -9.37 -7.91 4.52
N ARG A 107 -8.11 -7.53 4.25
CA ARG A 107 -7.29 -6.69 5.13
C ARG A 107 -6.50 -5.68 4.31
N ALA A 108 -6.46 -4.43 4.76
CA ALA A 108 -5.73 -3.36 4.09
C ALA A 108 -5.12 -2.35 5.04
N VAL A 109 -3.96 -1.84 4.66
CA VAL A 109 -3.26 -0.73 5.30
C VAL A 109 -3.24 0.46 4.34
N GLN A 110 -3.67 1.64 4.81
CA GLN A 110 -3.40 2.89 4.11
C GLN A 110 -1.90 3.14 4.12
N LEU A 111 -1.35 3.53 2.99
CA LEU A 111 0.06 3.89 2.84
C LEU A 111 0.23 5.42 2.83
N ASP A 112 0.91 5.96 1.83
CA ASP A 112 1.17 7.39 1.76
C ASP A 112 -0.05 8.19 1.30
N ILE A 113 -0.13 9.45 1.76
CA ILE A 113 -1.15 10.43 1.37
C ILE A 113 -0.51 11.68 0.73
N ASN A 114 0.79 11.69 0.56
CA ASN A 114 1.48 12.80 -0.06
C ASN A 114 1.49 12.60 -1.59
N PRO A 115 0.97 13.57 -2.38
CA PRO A 115 0.91 13.45 -3.84
C PRO A 115 2.26 13.25 -4.51
N TYR A 116 3.35 13.64 -3.87
CA TYR A 116 4.70 13.38 -4.39
C TYR A 116 5.17 11.93 -4.25
N TRP A 117 4.47 11.12 -3.44
CA TRP A 117 4.91 9.75 -3.11
C TRP A 117 3.89 8.67 -3.46
N VAL A 118 2.64 9.06 -3.72
CA VAL A 118 1.63 8.12 -4.22
C VAL A 118 1.89 7.86 -5.69
N ALA A 119 2.63 6.80 -5.98
CA ALA A 119 2.99 6.43 -7.34
C ALA A 119 3.12 4.91 -7.47
N GLY A 120 2.76 4.38 -8.63
CA GLY A 120 2.94 3.00 -9.01
C GLY A 120 3.39 2.89 -10.46
N TYR A 121 4.27 1.93 -10.74
CA TYR A 121 4.74 1.65 -12.10
C TYR A 121 4.72 0.16 -12.37
N LEU A 122 4.28 -0.20 -13.55
CA LEU A 122 4.51 -1.52 -14.14
C LEU A 122 5.72 -1.42 -15.06
N TYR A 123 6.65 -2.36 -14.89
CA TYR A 123 7.85 -2.44 -15.72
C TYR A 123 7.79 -3.68 -16.59
N GLY A 124 7.94 -3.49 -17.89
CA GLY A 124 7.99 -4.56 -18.86
C GLY A 124 9.06 -4.28 -19.92
N HIS A 125 9.47 -5.32 -20.62
CA HIS A 125 10.38 -5.17 -21.76
C HIS A 125 9.58 -4.85 -23.02
N ARG A 126 9.94 -3.79 -23.73
CA ARG A 126 9.37 -3.49 -25.05
C ARG A 126 9.73 -4.62 -26.01
N GLY A 127 8.70 -5.22 -26.65
CA GLY A 127 8.90 -6.33 -27.58
C GLY A 127 9.49 -7.60 -26.95
N GLY A 128 9.34 -7.79 -25.63
CA GLY A 128 9.81 -8.98 -24.91
C GLY A 128 11.32 -9.01 -24.61
N LYS A 129 12.10 -8.12 -25.18
CA LYS A 129 13.56 -7.98 -24.96
C LYS A 129 13.93 -6.49 -25.02
N GLY A 130 14.96 -6.09 -24.31
CA GLY A 130 15.43 -4.71 -24.29
C GLY A 130 15.31 -4.06 -22.90
N PRO A 131 15.53 -2.73 -22.79
CA PRO A 131 15.45 -2.04 -21.50
C PRO A 131 14.02 -2.07 -20.95
N LEU A 132 13.90 -2.05 -19.63
CA LEU A 132 12.62 -1.94 -18.94
C LEU A 132 11.94 -0.62 -19.32
N ALA A 133 10.68 -0.70 -19.71
CA ALA A 133 9.83 0.45 -20.01
C ALA A 133 8.75 0.58 -18.91
N PRO A 134 8.72 1.69 -18.18
CA PRO A 134 7.71 1.92 -17.14
C PRO A 134 6.38 2.37 -17.76
N VAL A 135 5.30 1.89 -17.16
CA VAL A 135 3.94 2.38 -17.38
C VAL A 135 3.38 2.86 -16.03
N ALA A 136 2.99 4.12 -15.96
CA ALA A 136 2.36 4.68 -14.77
C ALA A 136 1.00 4.02 -14.52
N VAL A 137 0.73 3.67 -13.26
CA VAL A 137 -0.53 3.03 -12.85
C VAL A 137 -1.56 4.07 -12.44
N VAL A 138 -1.11 5.17 -11.82
CA VAL A 138 -1.99 6.26 -11.40
C VAL A 138 -1.89 7.41 -12.42
N ALA A 139 -3.02 7.83 -12.95
CA ALA A 139 -3.07 8.98 -13.86
C ALA A 139 -2.66 10.26 -13.10
N GLY A 140 -1.79 11.06 -13.68
CA GLY A 140 -1.33 12.31 -13.08
C GLY A 140 -0.32 12.15 -11.93
N GLN A 141 0.08 10.92 -11.57
CA GLN A 141 1.03 10.69 -10.48
C GLN A 141 2.33 11.47 -10.68
N SER A 142 2.85 11.99 -9.58
CA SER A 142 4.19 12.58 -9.53
C SER A 142 5.26 11.49 -9.59
N GLY A 143 6.45 11.87 -10.03
CA GLY A 143 7.62 11.00 -10.00
C GLY A 143 8.23 10.75 -11.37
N ILE A 144 9.46 10.27 -11.34
CA ILE A 144 10.24 9.96 -12.52
C ILE A 144 10.15 8.46 -12.80
N ALA A 145 9.75 8.09 -13.99
CA ALA A 145 9.49 6.70 -14.39
C ALA A 145 10.63 5.70 -14.10
N GLY A 146 11.87 6.14 -14.03
CA GLY A 146 13.03 5.30 -13.70
C GLY A 146 13.44 5.28 -12.23
N GLN A 147 12.78 6.04 -11.35
CA GLN A 147 13.26 6.25 -9.98
C GLN A 147 13.35 4.96 -9.14
N TYR A 148 12.49 3.98 -9.38
CA TYR A 148 12.46 2.72 -8.64
C TYR A 148 13.32 1.60 -9.26
N LEU A 149 14.06 1.90 -10.33
CA LEU A 149 15.03 0.98 -10.92
C LEU A 149 16.42 1.10 -10.29
N ALA A 150 16.59 2.01 -9.35
CA ALA A 150 17.81 2.25 -8.59
C ALA A 150 17.48 2.51 -7.11
N PRO A 151 18.44 2.43 -6.19
CA PRO A 151 18.24 2.83 -4.81
C PRO A 151 17.69 4.26 -4.73
N TRP A 152 16.66 4.46 -3.92
CA TRP A 152 16.00 5.75 -3.73
C TRP A 152 15.97 6.15 -2.26
N SER A 153 15.81 7.43 -1.97
CA SER A 153 15.80 7.98 -0.61
C SER A 153 14.51 7.67 0.18
N ARG A 154 13.50 7.11 -0.48
CA ARG A 154 12.23 6.71 0.14
C ARG A 154 12.05 5.21 0.01
N ASP A 155 11.28 4.65 0.94
CA ASP A 155 10.88 3.25 0.88
C ASP A 155 9.81 3.03 -0.21
N PHE A 156 9.88 1.88 -0.84
CA PHE A 156 8.92 1.43 -1.87
C PHE A 156 8.81 -0.09 -1.87
N PHE A 157 7.74 -0.61 -2.43
CA PHE A 157 7.56 -2.04 -2.64
C PHE A 157 7.94 -2.42 -4.07
N THR A 158 8.67 -3.51 -4.21
CA THR A 158 8.90 -4.15 -5.51
C THR A 158 8.23 -5.51 -5.50
N VAL A 159 7.38 -5.76 -6.50
CA VAL A 159 6.74 -7.06 -6.72
C VAL A 159 7.29 -7.62 -8.04
N VAL A 160 7.83 -8.83 -7.98
CA VAL A 160 8.41 -9.52 -9.13
C VAL A 160 7.59 -10.77 -9.40
N ALA A 161 7.17 -10.96 -10.66
CA ALA A 161 6.55 -12.20 -11.08
C ALA A 161 7.56 -13.36 -10.96
N ARG A 162 7.10 -14.49 -10.46
CA ARG A 162 7.87 -15.74 -10.36
C ARG A 162 7.59 -16.64 -11.54
#